data_f698dc2146cd545d6e05258a420e835b
#
_entry.id   f698dc2146cd545d6e05258a420e835b
#
_cell.length_a   1.000
_cell.length_b   1.000
_cell.length_c   1.000
_cell.angle_alpha   90.00
_cell.angle_beta   90.00
_cell.angle_gamma   90.00
#
_symmetry.space_group_name_H-M   'P 1'
#
loop_
_entity.id
_entity.type
_entity.pdbx_description
1 polymer ?
#
loop_
_entity_poly.entity_id
_entity_poly.type
_entity_poly.pdbx_seq_one_letter_code
_entity_poly.pdbx_strand_id
1 'polypeptide(L)'
;PTRHGFDRFFGMLGGNVHYFEHYGRSGTPDLWLDERPIQRPGYITDLIAEYAVRFIGEAGQRPFFLYVPFNAPHFPFQAPGDANREVTPKKDWQTGDRSVYAAMVESLDTNVGRIVDAIDDRELGNNTLVVFMSDNGGDVHARNAPFSGGKGTLREGGIRSPCIARWTGRLSAGKETPQVAVTMDFSATFLALAGATAAADRPPDGINLMPALERRERPEERTLFWRRALDPWRKNVVPQRAIRQGHWKYVDYPDGRQELFDLAADAAETVNLRDAQPEIAAALLRQLNSWEAHVDPPLYNQREAAEKKRASRLK
;
A
#
# COMPACT_ATOMS: atom_id res chain seq x y z
N PRO A 1 -12.29 -9.53 -8.42
CA PRO A 1 -11.65 -10.43 -7.41
C PRO A 1 -12.12 -11.88 -7.56
N THR A 2 -13.42 -12.15 -7.74
CA THR A 2 -13.99 -13.50 -7.85
C THR A 2 -13.42 -14.34 -9.01
N ARG A 3 -12.89 -13.71 -10.06
CA ARG A 3 -12.16 -14.38 -11.15
C ARG A 3 -10.66 -14.56 -10.89
N HIS A 4 -10.21 -14.19 -9.68
CA HIS A 4 -8.81 -14.23 -9.26
C HIS A 4 -8.62 -14.93 -7.90
N GLY A 5 -9.44 -15.94 -7.62
CA GLY A 5 -9.31 -16.81 -6.44
C GLY A 5 -10.04 -16.37 -5.18
N PHE A 6 -10.79 -15.27 -5.21
CA PHE A 6 -11.68 -14.88 -4.09
C PHE A 6 -13.08 -15.44 -4.29
N ASP A 7 -13.65 -16.06 -3.26
CA ASP A 7 -15.02 -16.61 -3.29
C ASP A 7 -16.10 -15.54 -3.18
N ARG A 8 -15.77 -14.41 -2.55
CA ARG A 8 -16.69 -13.31 -2.27
C ARG A 8 -16.01 -11.96 -2.50
N PHE A 9 -16.79 -10.98 -2.91
CA PHE A 9 -16.34 -9.61 -3.05
C PHE A 9 -17.45 -8.63 -2.65
N PHE A 10 -17.09 -7.63 -1.87
CA PHE A 10 -17.90 -6.43 -1.65
C PHE A 10 -16.99 -5.22 -1.68
N GLY A 11 -17.33 -4.20 -2.45
CA GLY A 11 -16.57 -2.96 -2.53
C GLY A 11 -16.57 -2.33 -3.92
N MET A 12 -15.55 -1.52 -4.17
CA MET A 12 -15.35 -0.79 -5.42
C MET A 12 -14.27 -1.46 -6.29
N LEU A 13 -14.33 -1.27 -7.59
CA LEU A 13 -13.30 -1.71 -8.54
C LEU A 13 -12.31 -0.58 -8.87
N GLY A 14 -12.74 0.66 -8.75
CA GLY A 14 -11.89 1.85 -8.89
C GLY A 14 -11.05 2.11 -7.64
N GLY A 15 -10.02 2.95 -7.77
CA GLY A 15 -9.13 3.30 -6.66
C GLY A 15 -9.75 4.22 -5.60
N ASN A 16 -10.87 4.87 -5.92
CA ASN A 16 -11.59 5.76 -5.03
C ASN A 16 -13.02 6.00 -5.51
N VAL A 17 -13.92 6.24 -4.56
CA VAL A 17 -15.34 6.51 -4.81
C VAL A 17 -15.86 7.60 -3.89
N HIS A 18 -16.98 8.22 -4.25
CA HIS A 18 -17.75 9.06 -3.35
C HIS A 18 -18.23 8.24 -2.14
N TYR A 19 -17.99 8.73 -0.92
CA TYR A 19 -18.12 7.92 0.29
C TYR A 19 -19.57 7.55 0.63
N PHE A 20 -20.55 8.27 0.11
CA PHE A 20 -21.98 8.01 0.38
C PHE A 20 -22.75 7.52 -0.86
N GLU A 21 -22.43 8.02 -2.04
CA GLU A 21 -23.15 7.69 -3.27
C GLU A 21 -22.44 6.63 -4.13
N HIS A 22 -21.20 6.28 -3.76
CA HIS A 22 -20.39 5.19 -4.33
C HIS A 22 -20.20 5.25 -5.85
N TYR A 23 -20.05 6.45 -6.40
CA TYR A 23 -19.62 6.62 -7.78
C TYR A 23 -18.13 6.97 -7.86
N GLY A 24 -17.50 6.52 -8.93
CA GLY A 24 -16.12 6.85 -9.24
C GLY A 24 -15.96 8.28 -9.79
N ARG A 25 -14.72 8.70 -10.02
CA ARG A 25 -14.39 10.05 -10.53
C ARG A 25 -15.06 10.42 -11.86
N SER A 26 -15.49 9.44 -12.65
CA SER A 26 -16.27 9.65 -13.88
C SER A 26 -17.75 9.93 -13.63
N GLY A 27 -18.24 9.81 -12.40
CA GLY A 27 -19.66 9.83 -12.06
C GLY A 27 -20.37 8.49 -12.26
N THR A 28 -19.62 7.43 -12.62
CA THR A 28 -20.19 6.09 -12.82
C THR A 28 -20.31 5.37 -11.48
N PRO A 29 -21.47 4.76 -11.15
CA PRO A 29 -21.62 3.94 -9.95
C PRO A 29 -20.57 2.83 -9.89
N ASP A 30 -19.98 2.62 -8.74
CA ASP A 30 -18.88 1.66 -8.52
C ASP A 30 -18.97 1.01 -7.13
N LEU A 31 -20.13 0.42 -6.83
CA LEU A 31 -20.31 -0.46 -5.68
C LEU A 31 -20.79 -1.83 -6.16
N TRP A 32 -20.12 -2.88 -5.71
CA TRP A 32 -20.30 -4.21 -6.21
C TRP A 32 -20.47 -5.23 -5.08
N LEU A 33 -21.30 -6.22 -5.32
CA LEU A 33 -21.38 -7.45 -4.54
C LEU A 33 -21.12 -8.63 -5.49
N ASP A 34 -20.01 -9.31 -5.27
CA ASP A 34 -19.46 -10.33 -6.17
C ASP A 34 -19.29 -9.75 -7.60
N GLU A 35 -20.00 -10.22 -8.59
CA GLU A 35 -19.95 -9.74 -9.99
C GLU A 35 -21.12 -8.79 -10.35
N ARG A 36 -21.92 -8.37 -9.38
CA ARG A 36 -23.11 -7.55 -9.64
C ARG A 36 -22.94 -6.14 -9.09
N PRO A 37 -23.21 -5.11 -9.89
CA PRO A 37 -23.31 -3.74 -9.35
C PRO A 37 -24.53 -3.67 -8.43
N ILE A 38 -24.37 -2.97 -7.32
CA ILE A 38 -25.42 -2.75 -6.34
C ILE A 38 -25.52 -1.27 -5.96
N GLN A 39 -26.64 -0.91 -5.37
CA GLN A 39 -26.83 0.38 -4.69
C GLN A 39 -27.15 0.09 -3.23
N ARG A 40 -26.44 0.74 -2.33
CA ARG A 40 -26.67 0.63 -0.89
C ARG A 40 -26.35 1.97 -0.23
N PRO A 41 -27.28 2.57 0.52
CA PRO A 41 -27.00 3.79 1.28
C PRO A 41 -26.02 3.50 2.41
N GLY A 42 -25.21 4.48 2.77
CA GLY A 42 -24.30 4.42 3.91
C GLY A 42 -22.90 4.91 3.56
N TYR A 43 -22.11 5.13 4.58
CA TYR A 43 -20.70 5.53 4.45
C TYR A 43 -19.85 4.31 4.08
N ILE A 44 -19.09 4.39 2.99
CA ILE A 44 -18.43 3.20 2.41
C ILE A 44 -17.48 2.51 3.38
N THR A 45 -16.78 3.25 4.25
CA THR A 45 -15.88 2.68 5.26
C THR A 45 -16.67 1.78 6.23
N ASP A 46 -17.85 2.22 6.67
CA ASP A 46 -18.73 1.45 7.56
C ASP A 46 -19.28 0.21 6.86
N LEU A 47 -19.68 0.36 5.59
CA LEU A 47 -20.20 -0.75 4.80
C LEU A 47 -19.15 -1.83 4.56
N ILE A 48 -17.91 -1.46 4.29
CA ILE A 48 -16.80 -2.42 4.14
C ILE A 48 -16.60 -3.20 5.44
N ALA A 49 -16.54 -2.52 6.58
CA ALA A 49 -16.38 -3.17 7.88
C ALA A 49 -17.56 -4.08 8.21
N GLU A 50 -18.79 -3.65 7.93
CA GLU A 50 -19.98 -4.47 8.13
C GLU A 50 -19.93 -5.79 7.34
N TYR A 51 -19.51 -5.73 6.07
CA TYR A 51 -19.33 -6.92 5.25
C TYR A 51 -18.19 -7.81 5.74
N ALA A 52 -17.09 -7.24 6.21
CA ALA A 52 -15.99 -7.98 6.81
C ALA A 52 -16.44 -8.70 8.09
N VAL A 53 -17.12 -8.02 9.01
CA VAL A 53 -17.66 -8.59 10.25
C VAL A 53 -18.65 -9.72 9.95
N ARG A 54 -19.55 -9.51 8.98
CA ARG A 54 -20.51 -10.54 8.56
C ARG A 54 -19.78 -11.76 7.98
N PHE A 55 -18.79 -11.55 7.11
CA PHE A 55 -18.00 -12.63 6.54
C PHE A 55 -17.28 -13.47 7.61
N ILE A 56 -16.67 -12.83 8.61
CA ILE A 56 -16.05 -13.51 9.76
C ILE A 56 -17.07 -14.38 10.49
N GLY A 57 -18.30 -13.86 10.70
CA GLY A 57 -19.40 -14.61 11.30
C GLY A 57 -19.83 -15.83 10.47
N GLU A 58 -19.95 -15.66 9.16
CA GLU A 58 -20.32 -16.73 8.22
C GLU A 58 -19.21 -17.79 8.04
N ALA A 59 -17.93 -17.39 8.17
CA ALA A 59 -16.79 -18.30 8.12
C ALA A 59 -16.78 -19.26 9.33
N GLY A 60 -17.16 -18.76 10.51
CA GLY A 60 -17.13 -19.54 11.76
C GLY A 60 -15.71 -20.02 12.07
N GLN A 61 -15.53 -21.33 12.26
CA GLN A 61 -14.23 -21.95 12.52
C GLN A 61 -13.47 -22.39 11.26
N ARG A 62 -14.01 -22.15 10.06
CA ARG A 62 -13.35 -22.51 8.82
C ARG A 62 -12.17 -21.58 8.57
N PRO A 63 -11.04 -22.08 8.05
CA PRO A 63 -9.94 -21.21 7.61
C PRO A 63 -10.42 -20.20 6.57
N PHE A 64 -9.94 -18.95 6.66
CA PHE A 64 -10.26 -17.91 5.68
C PHE A 64 -9.06 -16.99 5.41
N PHE A 65 -9.10 -16.35 4.26
CA PHE A 65 -8.27 -15.21 3.91
C PHE A 65 -9.18 -14.02 3.62
N LEU A 66 -9.07 -12.98 4.43
CA LEU A 66 -9.87 -11.76 4.31
C LEU A 66 -8.94 -10.57 3.98
N TYR A 67 -9.14 -9.98 2.81
CA TYR A 67 -8.44 -8.76 2.40
C TYR A 67 -9.40 -7.58 2.40
N VAL A 68 -9.11 -6.57 3.23
CA VAL A 68 -9.98 -5.41 3.47
C VAL A 68 -9.27 -4.12 3.07
N PRO A 69 -9.19 -3.80 1.76
CA PRO A 69 -8.54 -2.59 1.27
C PRO A 69 -9.47 -1.38 1.39
N PHE A 70 -9.48 -0.74 2.54
CA PHE A 70 -10.22 0.50 2.74
C PHE A 70 -9.71 1.59 1.79
N ASN A 71 -10.62 2.36 1.19
CA ASN A 71 -10.27 3.56 0.47
C ASN A 71 -9.98 4.76 1.40
N ALA A 72 -10.48 4.75 2.63
CA ALA A 72 -10.18 5.77 3.62
C ALA A 72 -8.70 5.75 4.03
N PRO A 73 -8.07 6.93 4.20
CA PRO A 73 -8.60 8.28 4.08
C PRO A 73 -8.31 8.96 2.73
N HIS A 74 -8.32 8.22 1.61
CA HIS A 74 -8.11 8.78 0.27
C HIS A 74 -9.23 9.75 -0.12
N PHE A 75 -8.93 10.75 -0.96
CA PHE A 75 -10.00 11.62 -1.49
C PHE A 75 -11.04 10.82 -2.33
N PRO A 76 -12.30 11.36 -2.46
CA PRO A 76 -12.80 12.65 -1.99
C PRO A 76 -12.78 12.75 -0.47
N PHE A 77 -12.36 13.94 0.05
CA PHE A 77 -12.32 14.12 1.50
C PHE A 77 -13.72 14.34 2.04
N GLN A 78 -14.33 13.28 2.53
CA GLN A 78 -15.68 13.25 3.08
C GLN A 78 -15.65 12.49 4.42
N ALA A 79 -15.89 13.19 5.52
CA ALA A 79 -16.06 12.57 6.84
C ALA A 79 -17.44 11.93 7.00
N PRO A 80 -17.68 11.04 7.98
CA PRO A 80 -19.01 10.46 8.23
C PRO A 80 -20.12 11.48 8.42
N GLY A 81 -19.81 12.68 8.91
CA GLY A 81 -20.78 13.78 9.08
C GLY A 81 -21.12 14.55 7.79
N ASP A 82 -20.44 14.28 6.69
CA ASP A 82 -20.55 15.04 5.44
C ASP A 82 -21.62 14.49 4.47
N ALA A 83 -22.56 13.68 4.93
CA ALA A 83 -23.56 13.03 4.06
C ALA A 83 -24.35 14.01 3.17
N ASN A 84 -24.58 15.22 3.65
CA ASN A 84 -25.32 16.27 2.94
C ASN A 84 -24.39 17.25 2.19
N ARG A 85 -23.06 17.05 2.24
CA ARG A 85 -22.13 17.88 1.51
C ARG A 85 -22.05 17.45 0.05
N GLU A 86 -22.46 18.33 -0.81
CA GLU A 86 -22.36 18.10 -2.26
C GLU A 86 -20.87 18.06 -2.69
N VAL A 87 -20.45 16.99 -3.32
CA VAL A 87 -19.11 16.80 -3.87
C VAL A 87 -19.23 16.43 -5.34
N THR A 88 -18.99 17.41 -6.21
CA THR A 88 -19.09 17.22 -7.65
C THR A 88 -17.93 16.37 -8.18
N PRO A 89 -18.17 15.34 -9.00
CA PRO A 89 -17.11 14.59 -9.66
C PRO A 89 -16.13 15.52 -10.41
N LYS A 90 -14.84 15.27 -10.27
CA LYS A 90 -13.72 16.01 -10.87
C LYS A 90 -13.41 17.39 -10.27
N LYS A 91 -14.39 18.13 -9.74
CA LYS A 91 -14.19 19.50 -9.28
C LYS A 91 -13.76 19.58 -7.82
N ASP A 92 -14.47 18.88 -6.94
CA ASP A 92 -14.34 19.04 -5.49
C ASP A 92 -13.67 17.84 -4.78
N TRP A 93 -13.18 16.86 -5.54
CA TRP A 93 -12.65 15.62 -4.98
C TRP A 93 -11.45 15.80 -4.06
N GLN A 94 -10.64 16.83 -4.29
CA GLN A 94 -9.50 17.15 -3.43
C GLN A 94 -9.79 18.30 -2.47
N THR A 95 -11.04 18.80 -2.45
CA THR A 95 -11.46 19.86 -1.53
C THR A 95 -11.72 19.27 -0.15
N GLY A 96 -10.98 19.75 0.83
CA GLY A 96 -11.08 19.32 2.20
C GLY A 96 -9.96 19.92 3.02
N ASP A 97 -10.00 19.71 4.31
CA ASP A 97 -8.99 20.16 5.24
C ASP A 97 -8.53 19.03 6.17
N ARG A 98 -7.62 19.39 7.08
CA ARG A 98 -7.07 18.42 8.01
C ARG A 98 -8.11 17.88 9.00
N SER A 99 -9.16 18.64 9.34
CA SER A 99 -10.19 18.19 10.28
C SER A 99 -11.05 17.09 9.65
N VAL A 100 -11.43 17.27 8.38
CA VAL A 100 -12.14 16.25 7.60
C VAL A 100 -11.28 14.99 7.45
N TYR A 101 -9.99 15.17 7.09
CA TYR A 101 -9.06 14.05 7.01
C TYR A 101 -8.93 13.28 8.33
N ALA A 102 -8.82 13.99 9.46
CA ALA A 102 -8.73 13.37 10.79
C ALA A 102 -9.99 12.56 11.11
N ALA A 103 -11.18 13.11 10.86
CA ALA A 103 -12.44 12.40 11.07
C ALA A 103 -12.59 11.15 10.18
N MET A 104 -12.03 11.16 8.96
CA MET A 104 -11.96 9.98 8.10
C MET A 104 -11.04 8.90 8.70
N VAL A 105 -9.89 9.30 9.26
CA VAL A 105 -8.96 8.37 9.93
C VAL A 105 -9.58 7.80 11.21
N GLU A 106 -10.28 8.61 12.01
CA GLU A 106 -11.00 8.14 13.21
C GLU A 106 -12.09 7.12 12.84
N SER A 107 -12.82 7.38 11.75
CA SER A 107 -13.80 6.40 11.23
C SER A 107 -13.13 5.11 10.77
N LEU A 108 -12.00 5.20 10.09
CA LEU A 108 -11.22 4.03 9.69
C LEU A 108 -10.77 3.22 10.91
N ASP A 109 -10.21 3.87 11.93
CA ASP A 109 -9.76 3.23 13.17
C ASP A 109 -10.91 2.52 13.88
N THR A 110 -12.06 3.18 14.03
CA THR A 110 -13.29 2.60 14.59
C THR A 110 -13.70 1.33 13.82
N ASN A 111 -13.67 1.36 12.51
CA ASN A 111 -14.06 0.24 11.67
C ASN A 111 -13.05 -0.91 11.68
N VAL A 112 -11.76 -0.62 11.79
CA VAL A 112 -10.73 -1.63 12.06
C VAL A 112 -10.98 -2.28 13.42
N GLY A 113 -11.29 -1.49 14.45
CA GLY A 113 -11.70 -1.99 15.77
C GLY A 113 -12.84 -3.01 15.68
N ARG A 114 -13.94 -2.67 14.99
CA ARG A 114 -15.09 -3.58 14.78
C ARG A 114 -14.71 -4.93 14.16
N ILE A 115 -13.76 -4.93 13.23
CA ILE A 115 -13.26 -6.17 12.59
C ILE A 115 -12.44 -6.98 13.59
N VAL A 116 -11.57 -6.33 14.37
CA VAL A 116 -10.77 -6.98 15.40
C VAL A 116 -11.64 -7.57 16.49
N ASP A 117 -12.63 -6.80 16.98
CA ASP A 117 -13.60 -7.26 17.97
C ASP A 117 -14.39 -8.49 17.46
N ALA A 118 -14.77 -8.49 16.18
CA ALA A 118 -15.47 -9.64 15.59
C ALA A 118 -14.63 -10.92 15.55
N ILE A 119 -13.31 -10.81 15.50
CA ILE A 119 -12.37 -11.95 15.61
C ILE A 119 -12.27 -12.41 17.07
N ASP A 120 -12.18 -11.46 17.99
CA ASP A 120 -12.04 -11.74 19.43
C ASP A 120 -13.33 -12.34 20.04
N ASP A 121 -14.48 -11.76 19.74
CA ASP A 121 -15.81 -12.23 20.19
C ASP A 121 -16.12 -13.68 19.76
N ARG A 122 -15.43 -14.15 18.70
CA ARG A 122 -15.57 -15.52 18.19
C ARG A 122 -14.43 -16.44 18.60
N GLU A 123 -13.57 -15.96 19.50
CA GLU A 123 -12.40 -16.70 20.00
C GLU A 123 -11.42 -17.16 18.88
N LEU A 124 -11.40 -16.44 17.76
CA LEU A 124 -10.55 -16.75 16.61
C LEU A 124 -9.14 -16.18 16.73
N GLY A 125 -8.89 -15.27 17.68
CA GLY A 125 -7.63 -14.52 17.79
C GLY A 125 -6.38 -15.40 17.93
N ASN A 126 -6.49 -16.58 18.58
CA ASN A 126 -5.39 -17.51 18.73
C ASN A 126 -4.96 -18.24 17.43
N ASN A 127 -5.82 -18.19 16.40
CA ASN A 127 -5.58 -18.83 15.10
C ASN A 127 -5.74 -17.86 13.93
N THR A 128 -5.61 -16.56 14.17
CA THR A 128 -5.73 -15.53 13.14
C THR A 128 -4.57 -14.56 13.20
N LEU A 129 -3.81 -14.46 12.10
CA LEU A 129 -2.88 -13.37 11.88
C LEU A 129 -3.65 -12.17 11.33
N VAL A 130 -3.69 -11.07 12.06
CA VAL A 130 -4.22 -9.78 11.61
C VAL A 130 -3.06 -8.87 11.24
N VAL A 131 -3.09 -8.30 10.03
CA VAL A 131 -2.09 -7.34 9.57
C VAL A 131 -2.81 -6.05 9.19
N PHE A 132 -2.39 -4.93 9.77
CA PHE A 132 -2.79 -3.58 9.37
C PHE A 132 -1.60 -2.86 8.77
N MET A 133 -1.78 -2.25 7.61
CA MET A 133 -0.75 -1.45 6.95
C MET A 133 -1.36 -0.36 6.07
N SER A 134 -0.58 0.67 5.75
CA SER A 134 -0.89 1.59 4.66
C SER A 134 -0.13 1.18 3.40
N ASP A 135 -0.71 1.46 2.23
CA ASP A 135 -0.13 1.14 0.91
C ASP A 135 1.05 2.04 0.54
N ASN A 136 1.07 3.27 1.05
CA ASN A 136 2.11 4.28 0.81
C ASN A 136 2.11 5.33 1.93
N GLY A 137 3.10 6.20 1.92
CA GLY A 137 3.16 7.36 2.81
C GLY A 137 2.05 8.37 2.54
N GLY A 138 1.83 9.26 3.50
CA GLY A 138 0.74 10.23 3.45
C GLY A 138 0.86 11.25 2.32
N ASP A 139 -0.30 11.67 1.82
CA ASP A 139 -0.47 12.74 0.83
C ASP A 139 -0.91 14.05 1.53
N VAL A 140 -1.68 14.89 0.85
CA VAL A 140 -2.28 16.12 1.37
C VAL A 140 -2.99 15.85 2.71
N HIS A 141 -2.81 16.74 3.68
CA HIS A 141 -3.33 16.67 5.04
C HIS A 141 -2.72 15.60 5.97
N ALA A 142 -1.98 14.62 5.46
CA ALA A 142 -1.28 13.65 6.30
C ALA A 142 -0.04 14.25 6.99
N ARG A 143 0.49 13.55 8.00
CA ARG A 143 1.78 13.85 8.61
C ARG A 143 2.76 12.73 8.30
N ASN A 144 3.85 13.08 7.61
CA ASN A 144 4.95 12.16 7.33
C ASN A 144 6.16 12.39 8.25
N ALA A 145 6.20 13.53 8.97
CA ALA A 145 7.31 13.82 9.87
C ALA A 145 7.53 12.69 10.90
N PRO A 146 8.79 12.33 11.19
CA PRO A 146 10.02 13.04 10.80
C PRO A 146 10.51 12.74 9.38
N PHE A 147 9.87 11.84 8.63
CA PHE A 147 10.31 11.38 7.32
C PHE A 147 10.11 12.44 6.24
N SER A 148 11.08 12.60 5.36
CA SER A 148 11.01 13.53 4.23
C SER A 148 10.15 12.99 3.08
N GLY A 149 9.58 13.90 2.30
CA GLY A 149 8.73 13.54 1.17
C GLY A 149 7.31 13.12 1.58
N GLY A 150 6.61 12.45 0.69
CA GLY A 150 5.24 11.98 0.84
C GLY A 150 4.83 11.13 -0.34
N LYS A 151 3.55 10.79 -0.42
CA LYS A 151 2.98 9.95 -1.48
C LYS A 151 3.47 10.35 -2.85
N GLY A 152 4.02 9.38 -3.57
CA GLY A 152 4.56 9.58 -4.92
C GLY A 152 6.04 9.91 -4.95
N THR A 153 6.74 10.01 -3.83
CA THR A 153 8.20 10.08 -3.78
C THR A 153 8.80 8.76 -3.27
N LEU A 154 10.06 8.51 -3.57
CA LEU A 154 10.80 7.36 -3.03
C LEU A 154 11.60 7.72 -1.77
N ARG A 155 11.36 8.89 -1.19
CA ARG A 155 11.80 9.27 0.15
C ARG A 155 11.05 8.46 1.22
N GLU A 156 11.60 8.36 2.42
CA GLU A 156 10.98 7.59 3.50
C GLU A 156 9.53 8.01 3.75
N GLY A 157 9.21 9.32 3.73
CA GLY A 157 7.84 9.79 3.88
C GLY A 157 6.87 9.37 2.79
N GLY A 158 7.37 8.86 1.65
CA GLY A 158 6.55 8.34 0.56
C GLY A 158 6.38 6.82 0.56
N ILE A 159 7.34 6.08 1.11
CA ILE A 159 7.37 4.61 1.02
C ILE A 159 7.41 3.89 2.38
N ARG A 160 7.75 4.59 3.48
CA ARG A 160 7.73 4.01 4.81
C ARG A 160 6.36 4.17 5.43
N SER A 161 5.62 3.10 5.47
CA SER A 161 4.25 3.03 5.97
C SER A 161 4.18 2.33 7.32
N PRO A 162 3.22 2.68 8.21
CA PRO A 162 2.96 1.90 9.41
C PRO A 162 2.56 0.48 9.02
N CYS A 163 3.04 -0.48 9.80
CA CYS A 163 2.65 -1.88 9.67
C CYS A 163 2.56 -2.50 11.07
N ILE A 164 1.43 -3.09 11.40
CA ILE A 164 1.15 -3.73 12.67
C ILE A 164 0.70 -5.17 12.40
N ALA A 165 1.29 -6.13 13.09
CA ALA A 165 0.88 -7.52 13.06
C ALA A 165 0.41 -7.97 14.44
N ARG A 166 -0.74 -8.65 14.51
CA ARG A 166 -1.31 -9.22 15.72
C ARG A 166 -1.62 -10.69 15.51
N TRP A 167 -1.19 -11.51 16.46
CA TRP A 167 -1.60 -12.91 16.58
C TRP A 167 -1.59 -13.31 18.04
N THR A 168 -2.76 -13.39 18.64
CA THR A 168 -2.91 -13.67 20.07
C THR A 168 -2.24 -14.99 20.44
N GLY A 169 -1.43 -14.99 21.50
CA GLY A 169 -0.70 -16.18 21.95
C GLY A 169 0.52 -16.58 21.10
N ARG A 170 0.71 -15.99 19.92
CA ARG A 170 1.86 -16.32 19.05
C ARG A 170 2.83 -15.16 18.84
N LEU A 171 2.36 -13.94 18.70
CA LEU A 171 3.19 -12.74 18.64
C LEU A 171 3.14 -11.99 19.96
N SER A 172 4.31 -11.61 20.47
CA SER A 172 4.41 -10.83 21.71
C SER A 172 3.88 -9.42 21.53
N ALA A 173 2.99 -8.99 22.42
CA ALA A 173 2.43 -7.64 22.39
C ALA A 173 3.49 -6.56 22.65
N GLY A 174 3.31 -5.38 22.05
CA GLY A 174 4.16 -4.20 22.27
C GLY A 174 5.60 -4.37 21.83
N LYS A 175 5.87 -5.26 20.87
CA LYS A 175 7.22 -5.50 20.34
C LYS A 175 7.36 -4.96 18.94
N GLU A 176 8.56 -4.50 18.65
CA GLU A 176 8.97 -4.06 17.32
C GLU A 176 10.04 -4.98 16.77
N THR A 177 10.11 -5.11 15.45
CA THR A 177 11.18 -5.80 14.75
C THR A 177 11.89 -4.82 13.80
N PRO A 178 13.22 -4.83 13.73
CA PRO A 178 13.98 -4.05 12.75
C PRO A 178 13.96 -4.66 11.35
N GLN A 179 13.23 -5.77 11.13
CA GLN A 179 13.11 -6.38 9.81
C GLN A 179 12.53 -5.38 8.81
N VAL A 180 13.32 -5.07 7.79
CA VAL A 180 12.84 -4.28 6.65
C VAL A 180 11.92 -5.16 5.82
N ALA A 181 10.67 -4.72 5.68
CA ALA A 181 9.64 -5.46 4.97
C ALA A 181 9.00 -4.62 3.86
N VAL A 182 8.45 -5.29 2.86
CA VAL A 182 7.65 -4.70 1.78
C VAL A 182 6.36 -5.50 1.60
N THR A 183 5.38 -4.95 0.92
CA THR A 183 4.06 -5.59 0.75
C THR A 183 4.12 -6.99 0.14
N MET A 184 5.08 -7.27 -0.74
CA MET A 184 5.28 -8.59 -1.37
C MET A 184 5.60 -9.69 -0.34
N ASP A 185 6.19 -9.34 0.80
CA ASP A 185 6.54 -10.29 1.85
C ASP A 185 5.31 -10.93 2.49
N PHE A 186 4.18 -10.20 2.53
CA PHE A 186 2.94 -10.76 3.04
C PHE A 186 2.39 -11.87 2.14
N SER A 187 2.58 -11.81 0.83
CA SER A 187 2.21 -12.90 -0.07
C SER A 187 3.01 -14.17 0.26
N ALA A 188 4.32 -14.06 0.43
CA ALA A 188 5.17 -15.19 0.82
C ALA A 188 4.80 -15.70 2.24
N THR A 189 4.52 -14.79 3.17
CA THR A 189 4.11 -15.12 4.54
C THR A 189 2.78 -15.88 4.57
N PHE A 190 1.78 -15.41 3.84
CA PHE A 190 0.45 -16.04 3.80
C PHE A 190 0.48 -17.39 3.11
N LEU A 191 1.25 -17.55 2.04
CA LEU A 191 1.46 -18.87 1.40
C LEU A 191 2.09 -19.84 2.39
N ALA A 192 3.14 -19.43 3.10
CA ALA A 192 3.79 -20.29 4.10
C ALA A 192 2.84 -20.68 5.23
N LEU A 193 2.02 -19.75 5.74
CA LEU A 193 1.03 -20.02 6.80
C LEU A 193 -0.11 -20.93 6.33
N ALA A 194 -0.50 -20.81 5.07
CA ALA A 194 -1.52 -21.68 4.46
C ALA A 194 -0.98 -23.07 4.10
N GLY A 195 0.32 -23.33 4.25
CA GLY A 195 0.96 -24.56 3.77
C GLY A 195 0.91 -24.71 2.24
N ALA A 196 0.72 -23.59 1.53
CA ALA A 196 0.64 -23.57 0.08
C ALA A 196 2.02 -23.42 -0.54
N THR A 197 2.22 -24.09 -1.68
CA THR A 197 3.45 -23.97 -2.47
C THR A 197 3.18 -23.01 -3.63
N ALA A 198 4.06 -22.02 -3.79
CA ALA A 198 4.02 -21.17 -4.97
C ALA A 198 4.33 -21.97 -6.24
N ALA A 199 3.82 -21.52 -7.37
CA ALA A 199 4.16 -22.12 -8.65
C ALA A 199 5.68 -22.02 -8.90
N ALA A 200 6.29 -23.12 -9.31
CA ALA A 200 7.75 -23.22 -9.44
C ALA A 200 8.34 -22.23 -10.48
N ASP A 201 7.55 -21.85 -11.47
CA ASP A 201 7.88 -20.87 -12.50
C ASP A 201 7.64 -19.42 -12.07
N ARG A 202 7.03 -19.21 -10.90
CA ARG A 202 6.69 -17.88 -10.33
C ARG A 202 6.87 -17.86 -8.82
N PRO A 203 8.11 -17.97 -8.33
CA PRO A 203 8.39 -17.87 -6.91
C PRO A 203 8.02 -16.44 -6.41
N PRO A 204 7.57 -16.28 -5.16
CA PRO A 204 7.34 -14.95 -4.58
C PRO A 204 8.66 -14.16 -4.53
N ASP A 205 8.61 -12.88 -4.88
CA ASP A 205 9.74 -11.96 -4.69
C ASP A 205 9.96 -11.57 -3.22
N GLY A 206 8.96 -11.81 -2.37
CA GLY A 206 8.99 -11.51 -0.95
C GLY A 206 9.53 -12.65 -0.09
N ILE A 207 9.83 -12.34 1.15
CA ILE A 207 10.26 -13.31 2.17
C ILE A 207 9.13 -13.63 3.15
N ASN A 208 9.20 -14.79 3.82
CA ASN A 208 8.31 -15.09 4.93
C ASN A 208 8.71 -14.30 6.18
N LEU A 209 7.85 -13.41 6.66
CA LEU A 209 8.11 -12.55 7.80
C LEU A 209 7.93 -13.25 9.17
N MET A 210 7.30 -14.41 9.23
CA MET A 210 7.00 -15.06 10.53
C MET A 210 8.22 -15.32 11.38
N PRO A 211 9.38 -15.78 10.88
CA PRO A 211 10.59 -15.97 11.71
C PRO A 211 11.04 -14.68 12.41
N ALA A 212 11.01 -13.55 11.71
CA ALA A 212 11.35 -12.24 12.25
C ALA A 212 10.29 -11.70 13.22
N LEU A 213 9.00 -11.87 12.92
CA LEU A 213 7.89 -11.45 13.78
C LEU A 213 7.85 -12.23 15.10
N GLU A 214 8.13 -13.53 15.06
CA GLU A 214 8.23 -14.38 16.24
C GLU A 214 9.59 -14.29 16.96
N ARG A 215 10.52 -13.49 16.42
CA ARG A 215 11.88 -13.29 16.94
C ARG A 215 12.69 -14.60 17.06
N ARG A 216 12.39 -15.56 16.21
CA ARG A 216 13.12 -16.83 16.15
C ARG A 216 14.44 -16.73 15.40
N GLU A 217 14.52 -15.74 14.50
CA GLU A 217 15.69 -15.51 13.66
C GLU A 217 16.11 -14.04 13.70
N ARG A 218 17.35 -13.78 13.33
CA ARG A 218 17.84 -12.41 13.12
C ARG A 218 17.16 -11.84 11.87
N PRO A 219 16.93 -10.50 11.84
CA PRO A 219 16.44 -9.86 10.62
C PRO A 219 17.32 -10.18 9.43
N GLU A 220 16.68 -10.53 8.32
CA GLU A 220 17.38 -10.79 7.07
C GLU A 220 17.86 -9.47 6.46
N GLU A 221 19.15 -9.38 6.17
CA GLU A 221 19.68 -8.29 5.36
C GLU A 221 19.29 -8.53 3.90
N ARG A 222 18.66 -7.53 3.29
CA ARG A 222 18.17 -7.62 1.93
C ARG A 222 18.36 -6.33 1.17
N THR A 223 18.41 -6.45 -0.15
CA THR A 223 18.42 -5.31 -1.05
C THR A 223 17.02 -5.12 -1.64
N LEU A 224 16.49 -3.92 -1.54
CA LEU A 224 15.18 -3.56 -2.06
C LEU A 224 15.33 -2.49 -3.13
N PHE A 225 14.49 -2.59 -4.16
CA PHE A 225 14.51 -1.70 -5.31
C PHE A 225 13.14 -1.09 -5.54
N TRP A 226 13.12 0.15 -5.96
CA TRP A 226 11.91 0.85 -6.37
C TRP A 226 12.15 1.60 -7.68
N ARG A 227 11.12 1.64 -8.49
CA ARG A 227 11.06 2.48 -9.68
C ARG A 227 9.71 3.14 -9.78
N ARG A 228 9.72 4.45 -9.88
CA ARG A 228 8.56 5.23 -10.17
C ARG A 228 8.73 5.90 -11.54
N ALA A 229 7.90 5.51 -12.50
CA ALA A 229 7.85 6.12 -13.82
C ALA A 229 7.09 7.46 -13.81
N LEU A 230 7.11 8.15 -14.94
CA LEU A 230 6.23 9.30 -15.18
C LEU A 230 4.77 8.90 -14.92
N ASP A 231 4.06 9.77 -14.23
CA ASP A 231 2.63 9.62 -13.99
C ASP A 231 1.90 10.77 -14.68
N PRO A 232 1.11 10.50 -15.73
CA PRO A 232 0.40 11.54 -16.46
C PRO A 232 -0.63 12.27 -15.60
N TRP A 233 -1.08 11.67 -14.50
CA TRP A 233 -2.04 12.23 -13.57
C TRP A 233 -1.39 13.05 -12.45
N ARG A 234 -0.08 12.87 -12.22
CA ARG A 234 0.73 13.55 -11.19
C ARG A 234 1.96 14.19 -11.82
N LYS A 235 1.74 15.20 -12.65
CA LYS A 235 2.80 15.90 -13.40
C LYS A 235 3.88 16.55 -12.52
N ASN A 236 3.56 16.79 -11.27
CA ASN A 236 4.48 17.43 -10.31
C ASN A 236 5.44 16.45 -9.64
N VAL A 237 5.31 15.15 -9.88
CA VAL A 237 6.19 14.15 -9.29
C VAL A 237 7.18 13.65 -10.34
N VAL A 238 8.43 13.96 -10.11
CA VAL A 238 9.54 13.56 -10.99
C VAL A 238 9.70 12.03 -10.93
N PRO A 239 9.97 11.35 -12.07
CA PRO A 239 10.35 9.93 -12.06
C PRO A 239 11.54 9.71 -11.16
N GLN A 240 11.58 8.57 -10.50
CA GLN A 240 12.62 8.23 -9.53
C GLN A 240 12.87 6.74 -9.55
N ARG A 241 14.07 6.35 -9.23
CA ARG A 241 14.43 4.98 -8.87
C ARG A 241 15.27 4.98 -7.61
N ALA A 242 15.15 3.95 -6.80
CA ALA A 242 15.88 3.87 -5.55
C ALA A 242 16.30 2.43 -5.24
N ILE A 243 17.34 2.31 -4.45
CA ILE A 243 17.83 1.07 -3.87
C ILE A 243 18.07 1.29 -2.38
N ARG A 244 17.68 0.32 -1.57
CA ARG A 244 18.06 0.23 -0.16
C ARG A 244 18.78 -1.09 0.08
N GLN A 245 19.96 -1.00 0.69
CA GLN A 245 20.75 -2.15 1.15
C GLN A 245 21.15 -1.89 2.61
N GLY A 246 20.63 -2.71 3.52
CA GLY A 246 20.81 -2.47 4.95
C GLY A 246 20.24 -1.10 5.36
N HIS A 247 21.11 -0.23 5.91
CA HIS A 247 20.78 1.14 6.30
C HIS A 247 21.06 2.19 5.19
N TRP A 248 21.76 1.81 4.14
CA TRP A 248 22.05 2.71 3.03
C TRP A 248 20.89 2.77 2.06
N LYS A 249 20.50 4.00 1.66
CA LYS A 249 19.50 4.25 0.63
C LYS A 249 20.02 5.24 -0.39
N TYR A 250 19.91 4.86 -1.66
CA TYR A 250 20.33 5.70 -2.79
C TYR A 250 19.10 5.99 -3.66
N VAL A 251 18.94 7.27 -4.04
CA VAL A 251 17.85 7.73 -4.91
C VAL A 251 18.46 8.41 -6.13
N ASP A 252 18.01 8.02 -7.31
CA ASP A 252 18.47 8.52 -8.60
C ASP A 252 17.30 9.16 -9.38
N TYR A 253 17.58 10.33 -9.95
CA TYR A 253 16.60 11.15 -10.66
C TYR A 253 17.02 11.34 -12.13
N PRO A 254 16.08 11.46 -13.09
CA PRO A 254 16.38 11.63 -14.51
C PRO A 254 17.08 12.95 -14.83
N ASP A 255 17.00 13.95 -13.97
CA ASP A 255 17.68 15.24 -14.12
C ASP A 255 19.14 15.22 -13.68
N GLY A 256 19.66 14.02 -13.30
CA GLY A 256 21.04 13.80 -12.88
C GLY A 256 21.27 14.03 -11.38
N ARG A 257 20.26 14.41 -10.61
CA ARG A 257 20.38 14.43 -9.16
C ARG A 257 20.54 13.03 -8.61
N GLN A 258 21.41 12.91 -7.62
CA GLN A 258 21.70 11.66 -6.94
C GLN A 258 21.83 11.93 -5.45
N GLU A 259 21.21 11.08 -4.65
CA GLU A 259 21.17 11.24 -3.21
C GLU A 259 21.48 9.91 -2.51
N LEU A 260 22.32 9.98 -1.48
CA LEU A 260 22.67 8.85 -0.63
C LEU A 260 22.40 9.20 0.82
N PHE A 261 21.73 8.30 1.54
CA PHE A 261 21.36 8.49 2.94
C PHE A 261 21.76 7.30 3.79
N ASP A 262 22.20 7.57 5.01
CA ASP A 262 22.34 6.59 6.08
C ASP A 262 21.06 6.63 6.95
N LEU A 263 20.13 5.72 6.71
CA LEU A 263 18.84 5.69 7.41
C LEU A 263 18.95 5.28 8.89
N ALA A 264 20.09 4.75 9.34
CA ALA A 264 20.32 4.47 10.74
C ALA A 264 20.66 5.75 11.53
N ALA A 265 21.41 6.66 10.91
CA ALA A 265 21.80 7.93 11.52
C ALA A 265 20.80 9.06 11.18
N ASP A 266 20.20 9.01 9.99
CA ASP A 266 19.33 10.06 9.44
C ASP A 266 18.11 9.44 8.73
N ALA A 267 17.16 8.96 9.49
CA ALA A 267 15.91 8.41 8.95
C ALA A 267 15.03 9.48 8.26
N ALA A 268 15.31 10.77 8.50
CA ALA A 268 14.61 11.89 7.88
C ALA A 268 15.18 12.26 6.50
N GLU A 269 16.32 11.69 6.11
CA GLU A 269 16.98 11.91 4.81
C GLU A 269 17.33 13.40 4.59
N THR A 270 17.88 14.04 5.62
CA THR A 270 18.20 15.46 5.62
C THR A 270 19.60 15.75 5.08
N VAL A 271 20.53 14.80 5.16
CA VAL A 271 21.93 14.94 4.78
C VAL A 271 22.26 14.02 3.60
N ASN A 272 22.50 14.60 2.43
CA ASN A 272 22.97 13.84 1.26
C ASN A 272 24.47 13.50 1.41
N LEU A 273 24.78 12.23 1.56
CA LEU A 273 26.13 11.71 1.73
C LEU A 273 26.79 11.26 0.41
N ARG A 274 26.18 11.52 -0.74
CA ARG A 274 26.65 11.03 -2.04
C ARG A 274 28.12 11.40 -2.31
N ASP A 275 28.52 12.64 -2.02
CA ASP A 275 29.88 13.14 -2.24
C ASP A 275 30.84 12.76 -1.11
N ALA A 276 30.33 12.54 0.09
CA ALA A 276 31.11 12.09 1.25
C ALA A 276 31.38 10.57 1.22
N GLN A 277 30.52 9.79 0.54
CA GLN A 277 30.60 8.33 0.43
C GLN A 277 30.48 7.87 -1.05
N PRO A 278 31.41 8.32 -1.92
CA PRO A 278 31.27 8.10 -3.37
C PRO A 278 31.37 6.61 -3.76
N GLU A 279 32.11 5.81 -3.03
CA GLU A 279 32.25 4.37 -3.30
C GLU A 279 30.96 3.60 -3.03
N ILE A 280 30.29 3.93 -1.91
CA ILE A 280 28.98 3.34 -1.57
C ILE A 280 27.93 3.76 -2.59
N ALA A 281 27.88 5.04 -2.93
CA ALA A 281 26.97 5.56 -3.95
C ALA A 281 27.17 4.85 -5.31
N ALA A 282 28.43 4.70 -5.74
CA ALA A 282 28.76 4.01 -6.99
C ALA A 282 28.39 2.51 -6.96
N ALA A 283 28.59 1.84 -5.84
CA ALA A 283 28.23 0.43 -5.68
C ALA A 283 26.71 0.22 -5.76
N LEU A 284 25.93 1.06 -5.07
CA LEU A 284 24.47 1.00 -5.09
C LEU A 284 23.90 1.35 -6.47
N LEU A 285 24.46 2.35 -7.13
CA LEU A 285 24.06 2.71 -8.50
C LEU A 285 24.29 1.55 -9.48
N ARG A 286 25.42 0.84 -9.38
CA ARG A 286 25.68 -0.34 -10.23
C ARG A 286 24.64 -1.43 -10.00
N GLN A 287 24.27 -1.72 -8.74
CA GLN A 287 23.23 -2.70 -8.42
C GLN A 287 21.86 -2.25 -8.95
N LEU A 288 21.51 -0.97 -8.78
CA LEU A 288 20.26 -0.41 -9.28
C LEU A 288 20.15 -0.51 -10.81
N ASN A 289 21.24 -0.20 -11.53
CA ASN A 289 21.29 -0.35 -12.98
C ASN A 289 21.19 -1.82 -13.43
N SER A 290 21.84 -2.72 -12.71
CA SER A 290 21.74 -4.16 -12.97
C SER A 290 20.32 -4.67 -12.78
N TRP A 291 19.66 -4.30 -11.68
CA TRP A 291 18.26 -4.66 -11.43
C TRP A 291 17.33 -4.12 -12.53
N GLU A 292 17.48 -2.85 -12.91
CA GLU A 292 16.62 -2.23 -13.92
C GLU A 292 16.75 -2.86 -15.30
N ALA A 293 17.92 -3.38 -15.63
CA ALA A 293 18.15 -4.11 -16.90
C ALA A 293 17.40 -5.46 -16.98
N HIS A 294 16.99 -6.01 -15.83
CA HIS A 294 16.28 -7.30 -15.75
C HIS A 294 14.77 -7.18 -15.51
N VAL A 295 14.25 -5.96 -15.30
CA VAL A 295 12.82 -5.74 -15.12
C VAL A 295 12.20 -5.13 -16.38
N ASP A 296 10.92 -5.45 -16.60
CA ASP A 296 10.20 -4.92 -17.75
C ASP A 296 10.16 -3.39 -17.75
N PRO A 297 10.25 -2.75 -18.95
CA PRO A 297 10.04 -1.32 -19.05
C PRO A 297 8.70 -0.90 -18.47
N PRO A 298 8.58 0.31 -17.88
CA PRO A 298 7.31 0.80 -17.36
C PRO A 298 6.20 0.71 -18.41
N LEU A 299 5.03 0.21 -18.03
CA LEU A 299 3.87 0.03 -18.93
C LEU A 299 3.47 1.33 -19.65
N TYR A 300 3.64 2.47 -19.01
CA TYR A 300 3.38 3.77 -19.61
C TYR A 300 4.30 4.04 -20.81
N ASN A 301 5.58 3.77 -20.66
CA ASN A 301 6.54 3.93 -21.76
C ASN A 301 6.24 2.97 -22.92
N GLN A 302 5.75 1.77 -22.63
CA GLN A 302 5.34 0.79 -23.64
C GLN A 302 4.11 1.28 -24.42
N ARG A 303 3.11 1.87 -23.75
CA ARG A 303 1.91 2.44 -24.39
C ARG A 303 2.28 3.62 -25.29
N GLU A 304 3.08 4.56 -24.77
CA GLU A 304 3.54 5.71 -25.56
C GLU A 304 4.36 5.28 -26.78
N ALA A 305 5.24 4.31 -26.63
CA ALA A 305 5.99 3.74 -27.75
C ALA A 305 5.10 3.03 -28.76
N ALA A 306 4.07 2.31 -28.30
CA ALA A 306 3.09 1.66 -29.16
C ALA A 306 2.22 2.67 -29.90
N GLU A 307 1.79 3.75 -29.26
CA GLU A 307 1.03 4.85 -29.88
C GLU A 307 1.87 5.60 -30.90
N LYS A 308 3.14 5.92 -30.61
CA LYS A 308 4.08 6.53 -31.57
C LYS A 308 4.30 5.61 -32.80
N LYS A 309 4.45 4.29 -32.56
CA LYS A 309 4.59 3.30 -33.64
C LYS A 309 3.32 3.17 -34.49
N ARG A 310 2.14 3.28 -33.88
CA ARG A 310 0.85 3.29 -34.60
C ARG A 310 0.69 4.58 -35.41
N ALA A 311 1.00 5.73 -34.84
CA ALA A 311 0.93 7.02 -35.53
C ALA A 311 1.91 7.10 -36.71
N SER A 312 3.10 6.49 -36.61
CA SER A 312 4.08 6.44 -37.72
C SER A 312 3.69 5.50 -38.86
N ARG A 313 2.80 4.52 -38.62
CA ARG A 313 2.26 3.63 -39.66
C ARG A 313 1.04 4.20 -40.40
N LEU A 314 0.47 5.29 -39.89
CA LEU A 314 -0.67 5.99 -40.47
C LEU A 314 -0.23 7.23 -41.30
N LYS A 315 1.03 7.52 -41.34
CA LYS A 315 1.71 8.48 -42.21
C LYS A 315 2.41 7.74 -43.35
#